data_d7092db2c5f5f69b5ac92dac6497d5ac
#
_entry.id   d7092db2c5f5f69b5ac92dac6497d5ac
#
_cell.length_a   1.000
_cell.length_b   1.000
_cell.length_c   1.000
_cell.angle_alpha   90.00
_cell.angle_beta   90.00
_cell.angle_gamma   90.00
#
_symmetry.space_group_name_H-M   'P 1'
#
loop_
_entity.id
_entity.type
_entity.pdbx_description
1 polymer ?
#
loop_
_entity_poly.entity_id
_entity_poly.type
_entity_poly.pdbx_seq_one_letter_code
_entity_poly.pdbx_strand_id
1 'polypeptide(L)'
;PLPLKMGTLDEHNTYFIPFEEEEVFIMPPQEYAGLLENPKFADIQVLDVLAYPDGNPGFYFVSLDYAPGVEAVFAAEQAERKQPQVDRVGLLGQIVEVTHPFLDIGQVADAFDGDKGTLIRTLEANPLNLMLVFEEAVELRSVTAWLGNARSAIRVEVIDDQGRHYQFEGFDAGNEALHPVRLDFGQILTITSIHLSLESLDEKEPAHVHLWDVVFE
;
A
#
# COMPACT_ATOMS: atom_id res chain seq x y z
N PRO A 1 -21.55 22.26 20.49
CA PRO A 1 -20.40 22.23 19.59
C PRO A 1 -20.48 20.94 18.78
N LEU A 2 -20.54 21.07 17.47
CA LEU A 2 -20.45 19.93 16.57
C LEU A 2 -19.08 19.24 16.79
N PRO A 3 -19.03 17.92 16.96
CA PRO A 3 -17.75 17.22 17.04
C PRO A 3 -17.05 17.33 15.70
N LEU A 4 -15.94 18.08 15.66
CA LEU A 4 -15.06 18.09 14.48
C LEU A 4 -14.31 16.76 14.47
N LYS A 5 -14.57 15.93 13.47
CA LYS A 5 -13.72 14.80 13.13
C LYS A 5 -12.67 15.29 12.12
N MET A 6 -11.42 14.98 12.38
CA MET A 6 -10.38 15.12 11.38
C MET A 6 -10.39 13.85 10.52
N GLY A 7 -10.95 13.95 9.34
CA GLY A 7 -10.97 12.92 8.31
C GLY A 7 -10.83 13.60 6.96
N THR A 8 -10.46 12.87 5.95
CA THR A 8 -10.40 13.38 4.58
C THR A 8 -11.49 12.73 3.74
N LEU A 9 -11.98 13.45 2.75
CA LEU A 9 -12.89 12.88 1.74
C LEU A 9 -12.22 11.71 0.97
N ASP A 10 -10.90 11.60 1.04
CA ASP A 10 -10.14 10.52 0.40
C ASP A 10 -10.55 9.13 0.91
N GLU A 11 -10.88 8.99 2.20
CA GLU A 11 -11.38 7.71 2.72
C GLU A 11 -12.70 7.32 2.07
N HIS A 12 -13.64 8.27 1.96
CA HIS A 12 -14.91 8.07 1.26
C HIS A 12 -14.76 7.95 -0.26
N ASN A 13 -13.67 8.45 -0.82
CA ASN A 13 -13.35 8.28 -2.24
C ASN A 13 -12.69 6.93 -2.53
N THR A 14 -12.02 6.34 -1.57
CA THR A 14 -11.31 5.05 -1.70
C THR A 14 -12.20 3.87 -1.31
N TYR A 15 -13.00 4.05 -0.25
CA TYR A 15 -13.86 3.02 0.32
C TYR A 15 -15.30 3.48 0.38
N PHE A 16 -16.23 2.54 0.19
CA PHE A 16 -17.63 2.80 0.45
C PHE A 16 -17.89 2.79 1.97
N ILE A 17 -17.83 3.97 2.57
CA ILE A 17 -18.10 4.20 4.00
C ILE A 17 -19.38 5.03 4.08
N PRO A 18 -20.48 4.52 4.66
CA PRO A 18 -21.70 5.29 4.80
C PRO A 18 -21.46 6.63 5.51
N PHE A 19 -22.04 7.71 4.99
CA PHE A 19 -22.01 9.01 5.66
C PHE A 19 -22.83 8.97 6.95
N GLU A 20 -22.35 9.70 7.97
CA GLU A 20 -23.15 9.92 9.19
C GLU A 20 -24.23 10.98 8.92
N GLU A 21 -25.33 10.94 9.68
CA GLU A 21 -26.36 11.99 9.62
C GLU A 21 -25.71 13.35 9.94
N GLU A 22 -26.01 14.37 9.13
CA GLU A 22 -25.48 15.73 9.26
C GLU A 22 -23.95 15.89 9.13
N GLU A 23 -23.27 14.95 8.42
CA GLU A 23 -21.84 15.09 8.15
C GLU A 23 -21.58 16.28 7.20
N VAL A 24 -20.62 17.14 7.58
CA VAL A 24 -20.23 18.33 6.82
C VAL A 24 -18.73 18.31 6.56
N PHE A 25 -18.38 18.40 5.30
CA PHE A 25 -16.98 18.47 4.86
C PHE A 25 -16.54 19.91 4.72
N ILE A 26 -15.34 20.23 5.22
CA ILE A 26 -14.73 21.55 5.08
C ILE A 26 -13.52 21.39 4.19
N MET A 27 -13.57 22.02 3.01
CA MET A 27 -12.54 21.82 2.00
C MET A 27 -12.12 23.12 1.31
N PRO A 28 -10.85 23.25 0.87
CA PRO A 28 -10.39 24.38 0.08
C PRO A 28 -11.00 24.36 -1.34
N PRO A 29 -10.93 25.50 -2.09
CA PRO A 29 -11.52 25.59 -3.41
C PRO A 29 -11.08 24.55 -4.43
N GLN A 30 -9.82 24.09 -4.36
CA GLN A 30 -9.29 23.08 -5.28
C GLN A 30 -9.93 21.71 -5.04
N GLU A 31 -10.09 21.31 -3.77
CA GLU A 31 -10.75 20.05 -3.41
C GLU A 31 -12.25 20.10 -3.77
N TYR A 32 -12.91 21.24 -3.53
CA TYR A 32 -14.30 21.42 -3.95
C TYR A 32 -14.47 21.30 -5.48
N ALA A 33 -13.56 21.88 -6.26
CA ALA A 33 -13.60 21.73 -7.71
C ALA A 33 -13.42 20.26 -8.14
N GLY A 34 -12.50 19.55 -7.52
CA GLY A 34 -12.30 18.10 -7.77
C GLY A 34 -13.52 17.26 -7.36
N LEU A 35 -14.18 17.64 -6.24
CA LEU A 35 -15.41 16.97 -5.82
C LEU A 35 -16.52 17.08 -6.86
N LEU A 36 -16.71 18.24 -7.49
CA LEU A 36 -17.74 18.45 -8.51
C LEU A 36 -17.53 17.60 -9.79
N GLU A 37 -16.31 17.19 -10.05
CA GLU A 37 -15.94 16.32 -11.18
C GLU A 37 -15.94 14.83 -10.83
N ASN A 38 -16.10 14.49 -9.55
CA ASN A 38 -16.01 13.12 -9.08
C ASN A 38 -17.36 12.39 -9.23
N PRO A 39 -17.46 11.36 -10.08
CA PRO A 39 -18.72 10.66 -10.35
C PRO A 39 -19.24 9.82 -9.19
N LYS A 40 -18.46 9.64 -8.14
CA LYS A 40 -18.86 8.86 -6.95
C LYS A 40 -19.83 9.62 -6.05
N PHE A 41 -19.87 10.95 -6.15
CA PHE A 41 -20.66 11.80 -5.26
C PHE A 41 -21.79 12.49 -5.99
N ALA A 42 -22.89 12.71 -5.28
CA ALA A 42 -24.10 13.40 -5.76
C ALA A 42 -24.66 14.30 -4.64
N ASP A 43 -25.72 15.02 -4.96
CA ASP A 43 -26.45 15.89 -4.03
C ASP A 43 -25.54 16.86 -3.27
N ILE A 44 -24.49 17.33 -3.95
CA ILE A 44 -23.48 18.23 -3.39
C ILE A 44 -24.12 19.60 -3.11
N GLN A 45 -24.17 20.00 -1.83
CA GLN A 45 -24.76 21.28 -1.40
C GLN A 45 -23.71 22.09 -0.64
N VAL A 46 -23.50 23.34 -1.06
CA VAL A 46 -22.70 24.30 -0.30
C VAL A 46 -23.58 24.89 0.79
N LEU A 47 -23.26 24.62 2.03
CA LEU A 47 -23.96 25.11 3.20
C LEU A 47 -23.46 26.48 3.64
N ASP A 48 -22.16 26.74 3.50
CA ASP A 48 -21.53 28.01 3.84
C ASP A 48 -20.18 28.16 3.11
N VAL A 49 -19.67 29.39 3.03
CA VAL A 49 -18.36 29.72 2.46
C VAL A 49 -17.62 30.67 3.39
N LEU A 50 -16.50 30.23 3.90
CA LEU A 50 -15.58 31.11 4.61
C LEU A 50 -14.67 31.82 3.60
N ALA A 51 -14.84 33.13 3.45
CA ALA A 51 -14.02 33.94 2.56
C ALA A 51 -12.77 34.50 3.26
N TYR A 52 -11.72 34.71 2.48
CA TYR A 52 -10.57 35.51 2.89
C TYR A 52 -10.94 37.00 2.98
N PRO A 53 -10.10 37.84 3.64
CA PRO A 53 -10.36 39.30 3.75
C PRO A 53 -10.45 40.01 2.41
N ASP A 54 -9.89 39.45 1.34
CA ASP A 54 -9.97 39.96 -0.05
C ASP A 54 -11.26 39.57 -0.78
N GLY A 55 -12.14 38.78 -0.13
CA GLY A 55 -13.40 38.31 -0.66
C GLY A 55 -13.33 37.00 -1.45
N ASN A 56 -12.15 36.44 -1.65
CA ASN A 56 -12.01 35.14 -2.31
C ASN A 56 -12.44 34.01 -1.39
N PRO A 57 -13.05 32.92 -1.93
CA PRO A 57 -13.38 31.74 -1.12
C PRO A 57 -12.13 31.13 -0.52
N GLY A 58 -12.16 30.90 0.81
CA GLY A 58 -11.10 30.21 1.55
C GLY A 58 -11.44 28.75 1.78
N PHE A 59 -12.67 28.51 2.28
CA PHE A 59 -13.16 27.15 2.52
C PHE A 59 -14.66 27.06 2.21
N TYR A 60 -15.03 25.92 1.65
CA TYR A 60 -16.42 25.54 1.45
C TYR A 60 -16.86 24.57 2.55
N PHE A 61 -18.07 24.77 3.08
CA PHE A 61 -18.75 23.82 3.97
C PHE A 61 -19.78 23.08 3.10
N VAL A 62 -19.60 21.79 2.94
CA VAL A 62 -20.33 21.00 1.95
C VAL A 62 -20.96 19.79 2.61
N SER A 63 -22.25 19.56 2.31
CA SER A 63 -22.88 18.26 2.48
C SER A 63 -22.96 17.57 1.11
N LEU A 64 -22.88 16.26 1.11
CA LEU A 64 -22.92 15.45 -0.11
C LEU A 64 -23.45 14.05 0.21
N ASP A 65 -23.81 13.31 -0.81
CA ASP A 65 -24.16 11.91 -0.72
C ASP A 65 -23.48 11.13 -1.85
N TYR A 66 -23.51 9.82 -1.78
CA TYR A 66 -23.02 8.98 -2.85
C TYR A 66 -23.96 9.01 -4.06
N ALA A 67 -23.37 8.94 -5.24
CA ALA A 67 -24.17 8.76 -6.46
C ALA A 67 -24.89 7.41 -6.47
N PRO A 68 -26.12 7.34 -7.01
CA PRO A 68 -26.85 6.08 -7.12
C PRO A 68 -26.04 4.98 -7.81
N GLY A 69 -25.91 3.82 -7.17
CA GLY A 69 -25.17 2.67 -7.71
C GLY A 69 -23.65 2.75 -7.54
N VAL A 70 -23.15 3.66 -6.73
CA VAL A 70 -21.71 3.84 -6.47
C VAL A 70 -21.05 2.59 -5.91
N GLU A 71 -21.78 1.73 -5.19
CA GLU A 71 -21.25 0.48 -4.63
C GLU A 71 -20.67 -0.42 -5.73
N ALA A 72 -21.25 -0.40 -6.93
CA ALA A 72 -20.72 -1.15 -8.06
C ALA A 72 -19.38 -0.57 -8.57
N VAL A 73 -19.21 0.77 -8.48
CA VAL A 73 -17.95 1.45 -8.81
C VAL A 73 -16.86 1.05 -7.82
N PHE A 74 -17.14 1.14 -6.53
CA PHE A 74 -16.19 0.71 -5.48
C PHE A 74 -15.83 -0.76 -5.60
N ALA A 75 -16.80 -1.63 -5.85
CA ALA A 75 -16.55 -3.06 -6.04
C ALA A 75 -15.65 -3.33 -7.27
N ALA A 76 -15.86 -2.61 -8.37
CA ALA A 76 -15.03 -2.73 -9.56
C ALA A 76 -13.58 -2.25 -9.31
N GLU A 77 -13.41 -1.09 -8.68
CA GLU A 77 -12.10 -0.56 -8.30
C GLU A 77 -11.36 -1.49 -7.34
N GLN A 78 -12.07 -2.03 -6.34
CA GLN A 78 -11.49 -3.01 -5.42
C GLN A 78 -11.05 -4.28 -6.15
N ALA A 79 -11.86 -4.77 -7.09
CA ALA A 79 -11.52 -5.94 -7.90
C ALA A 79 -10.27 -5.66 -8.76
N GLU A 80 -10.12 -4.45 -9.30
CA GLU A 80 -8.94 -4.03 -10.06
C GLU A 80 -7.70 -3.96 -9.17
N ARG A 81 -7.79 -3.34 -7.98
CA ARG A 81 -6.69 -3.27 -7.01
C ARG A 81 -6.21 -4.64 -6.52
N LYS A 82 -7.06 -5.66 -6.55
CA LYS A 82 -6.70 -7.04 -6.20
C LYS A 82 -6.01 -7.81 -7.33
N GLN A 83 -5.90 -7.23 -8.54
CA GLN A 83 -5.15 -7.89 -9.62
C GLN A 83 -3.64 -7.78 -9.35
N PRO A 84 -2.88 -8.88 -9.53
CA PRO A 84 -1.44 -8.81 -9.46
C PRO A 84 -0.87 -7.92 -10.58
N GLN A 85 0.09 -7.11 -10.24
CA GLN A 85 0.84 -6.25 -11.16
C GLN A 85 2.21 -6.87 -11.41
N VAL A 86 2.82 -6.54 -12.54
CA VAL A 86 4.14 -7.04 -12.91
C VAL A 86 5.01 -5.87 -13.35
N ASP A 87 6.08 -5.64 -12.61
CA ASP A 87 7.07 -4.61 -12.91
C ASP A 87 8.45 -5.22 -13.16
N ARG A 88 9.34 -4.43 -13.77
CA ARG A 88 10.73 -4.80 -14.04
C ARG A 88 11.66 -3.92 -13.23
N VAL A 89 12.48 -4.52 -12.39
CA VAL A 89 13.37 -3.83 -11.46
C VAL A 89 14.81 -4.23 -11.73
N GLY A 90 15.73 -3.27 -11.72
CA GLY A 90 17.17 -3.52 -11.73
C GLY A 90 17.63 -4.04 -10.38
N LEU A 91 18.03 -5.32 -10.28
CA LEU A 91 18.43 -5.97 -9.04
C LEU A 91 19.55 -6.96 -9.27
N LEU A 92 20.56 -6.97 -8.40
CA LEU A 92 21.71 -7.90 -8.48
C LEU A 92 22.40 -7.91 -9.85
N GLY A 93 22.46 -6.77 -10.54
CA GLY A 93 23.12 -6.59 -11.83
C GLY A 93 22.32 -7.05 -13.05
N GLN A 94 21.08 -7.47 -12.89
CA GLN A 94 20.16 -7.87 -13.97
C GLN A 94 18.80 -7.18 -13.84
N ILE A 95 17.95 -7.32 -14.86
CA ILE A 95 16.55 -6.94 -14.79
C ILE A 95 15.75 -8.13 -14.25
N VAL A 96 14.99 -7.90 -13.19
CA VAL A 96 14.18 -8.91 -12.52
C VAL A 96 12.71 -8.58 -12.72
N GLU A 97 11.92 -9.56 -13.10
CA GLU A 97 10.46 -9.43 -13.14
C GLU A 97 9.91 -9.66 -11.74
N VAL A 98 9.14 -8.69 -11.25
CA VAL A 98 8.54 -8.72 -9.91
C VAL A 98 7.04 -8.63 -10.04
N THR A 99 6.34 -9.70 -9.63
CA THR A 99 4.89 -9.70 -9.48
C THR A 99 4.54 -9.28 -8.06
N HIS A 100 3.62 -8.32 -7.93
CA HIS A 100 3.23 -7.74 -6.63
C HIS A 100 1.75 -7.32 -6.62
N PRO A 101 1.12 -7.12 -5.46
CA PRO A 101 -0.22 -6.52 -5.35
C PRO A 101 -0.18 -5.02 -5.67
N PHE A 102 -1.34 -4.41 -5.82
CA PHE A 102 -1.45 -2.96 -5.94
C PHE A 102 -0.80 -2.25 -4.73
N LEU A 103 0.03 -1.26 -5.03
CA LEU A 103 0.69 -0.39 -4.06
C LEU A 103 0.05 1.00 -4.12
N ASP A 104 -0.32 1.56 -2.98
CA ASP A 104 -0.83 2.94 -2.88
C ASP A 104 0.27 3.94 -2.49
N ILE A 105 1.38 3.44 -1.94
CA ILE A 105 2.58 4.23 -1.66
C ILE A 105 3.80 3.51 -2.25
N GLY A 106 4.66 4.29 -2.89
CA GLY A 106 5.91 3.84 -3.48
C GLY A 106 5.73 3.07 -4.79
N GLN A 107 6.85 2.70 -5.36
CA GLN A 107 6.97 1.80 -6.51
C GLN A 107 7.70 0.54 -6.05
N VAL A 108 7.46 -0.59 -6.68
CA VAL A 108 8.10 -1.85 -6.25
C VAL A 108 9.64 -1.77 -6.23
N ALA A 109 10.23 -0.90 -7.04
CA ALA A 109 11.68 -0.65 -7.03
C ALA A 109 12.18 -0.05 -5.72
N ASP A 110 11.34 0.73 -5.00
CA ASP A 110 11.70 1.36 -3.73
C ASP A 110 11.97 0.32 -2.63
N ALA A 111 11.42 -0.90 -2.77
CA ALA A 111 11.71 -2.00 -1.85
C ALA A 111 13.11 -2.61 -2.04
N PHE A 112 13.88 -2.18 -3.05
CA PHE A 112 15.19 -2.74 -3.42
C PHE A 112 16.26 -1.68 -3.66
N ASP A 113 15.99 -0.41 -3.34
CA ASP A 113 16.89 0.72 -3.64
C ASP A 113 17.95 0.96 -2.57
N GLY A 114 17.82 0.30 -1.40
CA GLY A 114 18.72 0.45 -0.25
C GLY A 114 18.45 1.73 0.56
N ASP A 115 17.47 2.54 0.19
CA ASP A 115 17.10 3.77 0.92
C ASP A 115 16.03 3.44 1.98
N LYS A 116 16.35 3.66 3.23
CA LYS A 116 15.40 3.48 4.35
C LYS A 116 14.44 4.66 4.53
N GLY A 117 14.54 5.69 3.69
CA GLY A 117 13.62 6.82 3.62
C GLY A 117 12.45 6.59 2.67
N THR A 118 12.53 5.59 1.80
CA THR A 118 11.47 5.12 0.91
C THR A 118 10.77 3.90 1.49
N LEU A 119 9.56 3.61 1.01
CA LEU A 119 8.82 2.40 1.36
C LEU A 119 7.79 2.07 0.29
N ILE A 120 7.38 0.83 0.25
CA ILE A 120 6.16 0.40 -0.44
C ILE A 120 5.06 0.06 0.57
N ARG A 121 3.80 0.33 0.17
CA ARG A 121 2.62 0.00 0.97
C ARG A 121 1.53 -0.62 0.11
N THR A 122 0.91 -1.67 0.61
CA THR A 122 -0.30 -2.22 0.00
C THR A 122 -1.53 -1.43 0.43
N LEU A 123 -2.52 -1.27 -0.44
CA LEU A 123 -3.79 -0.66 -0.07
C LEU A 123 -4.72 -1.65 0.64
N GLU A 124 -4.86 -2.86 0.12
CA GLU A 124 -5.83 -3.85 0.62
C GLU A 124 -5.26 -5.27 0.71
N ALA A 125 -4.01 -5.48 0.30
CA ALA A 125 -3.40 -6.80 0.32
C ALA A 125 -2.64 -7.04 1.62
N ASN A 126 -3.08 -8.04 2.37
CA ASN A 126 -2.35 -8.65 3.47
C ASN A 126 -2.50 -10.18 3.32
N PRO A 127 -1.42 -10.89 3.04
CA PRO A 127 -0.02 -10.44 2.98
C PRO A 127 0.37 -9.64 1.73
N LEU A 128 1.43 -8.83 1.84
CA LEU A 128 2.19 -8.34 0.71
C LEU A 128 3.01 -9.49 0.13
N ASN A 129 2.73 -9.85 -1.12
CA ASN A 129 3.46 -10.90 -1.82
C ASN A 129 4.31 -10.30 -2.94
N LEU A 130 5.62 -10.56 -2.91
CA LEU A 130 6.56 -10.21 -3.97
C LEU A 130 7.13 -11.49 -4.57
N MET A 131 6.83 -11.75 -5.85
CA MET A 131 7.39 -12.87 -6.60
C MET A 131 8.46 -12.34 -7.56
N LEU A 132 9.71 -12.69 -7.33
CA LEU A 132 10.86 -12.31 -8.14
C LEU A 132 11.28 -13.49 -9.01
N VAL A 133 11.45 -13.26 -10.30
CA VAL A 133 11.96 -14.26 -11.26
C VAL A 133 13.22 -13.71 -11.90
N PHE A 134 14.32 -14.42 -11.75
CA PHE A 134 15.64 -14.05 -12.27
C PHE A 134 15.85 -14.66 -13.65
N GLU A 135 16.35 -13.85 -14.62
CA GLU A 135 16.77 -14.37 -15.94
C GLU A 135 18.00 -15.26 -15.79
N GLU A 136 18.96 -14.83 -14.97
CA GLU A 136 20.15 -15.61 -14.61
C GLU A 136 20.07 -15.95 -13.12
N ALA A 137 20.34 -17.22 -12.78
CA ALA A 137 20.33 -17.65 -11.39
C ALA A 137 21.36 -16.88 -10.57
N VAL A 138 20.98 -16.52 -9.33
CA VAL A 138 21.83 -15.74 -8.42
C VAL A 138 22.24 -16.57 -7.21
N GLU A 139 23.45 -16.34 -6.72
CA GLU A 139 23.95 -16.98 -5.50
C GLU A 139 23.61 -16.11 -4.30
N LEU A 140 22.78 -16.62 -3.39
CA LEU A 140 22.38 -15.91 -2.18
C LEU A 140 22.51 -16.79 -0.96
N ARG A 141 22.81 -16.16 0.16
CA ARG A 141 22.91 -16.79 1.48
C ARG A 141 21.79 -16.36 2.42
N SER A 142 21.23 -15.18 2.21
CA SER A 142 20.18 -14.63 3.08
C SER A 142 19.35 -13.58 2.38
N VAL A 143 18.17 -13.35 2.94
CA VAL A 143 17.30 -12.21 2.65
C VAL A 143 17.08 -11.44 3.94
N THR A 144 17.22 -10.12 3.89
CA THR A 144 16.93 -9.21 5.01
C THR A 144 15.84 -8.25 4.59
N ALA A 145 14.69 -8.26 5.28
CA ALA A 145 13.63 -7.30 5.10
C ALA A 145 13.69 -6.23 6.19
N TRP A 146 13.55 -4.96 5.81
CA TRP A 146 13.44 -3.84 6.75
C TRP A 146 11.98 -3.52 7.00
N LEU A 147 11.54 -3.71 8.23
CA LEU A 147 10.15 -3.64 8.67
C LEU A 147 9.94 -2.47 9.63
N GLY A 148 8.69 -2.02 9.77
CA GLY A 148 8.28 -1.01 10.72
C GLY A 148 7.85 -1.60 12.08
N ASN A 149 7.04 -0.85 12.80
CA ASN A 149 6.61 -1.17 14.17
C ASN A 149 5.34 -2.02 14.27
N ALA A 150 4.85 -2.62 13.18
CA ALA A 150 3.73 -3.56 13.21
C ALA A 150 4.24 -4.98 13.43
N ARG A 151 3.55 -5.77 14.26
CA ARG A 151 3.86 -7.20 14.37
C ARG A 151 3.67 -7.86 13.01
N SER A 152 4.69 -8.59 12.58
CA SER A 152 4.71 -9.14 11.23
C SER A 152 5.24 -10.57 11.20
N ALA A 153 4.68 -11.37 10.29
CA ALA A 153 5.23 -12.65 9.89
C ALA A 153 5.83 -12.51 8.49
N ILE A 154 7.06 -12.98 8.32
CA ILE A 154 7.73 -12.99 7.03
C ILE A 154 8.03 -14.43 6.63
N ARG A 155 7.74 -14.76 5.37
CA ARG A 155 8.07 -16.02 4.75
C ARG A 155 8.81 -15.75 3.45
N VAL A 156 9.88 -16.51 3.23
CA VAL A 156 10.63 -16.51 1.97
C VAL A 156 10.68 -17.94 1.45
N GLU A 157 10.13 -18.14 0.27
CA GLU A 157 10.24 -19.38 -0.48
C GLU A 157 11.18 -19.13 -1.66
N VAL A 158 12.16 -20.03 -1.84
CA VAL A 158 13.11 -19.94 -2.94
C VAL A 158 13.09 -21.22 -3.76
N ILE A 159 13.28 -21.08 -5.07
CA ILE A 159 13.48 -22.20 -5.98
C ILE A 159 14.90 -22.07 -6.53
N ASP A 160 15.68 -23.15 -6.39
CA ASP A 160 17.05 -23.20 -6.91
C ASP A 160 17.09 -23.57 -8.40
N ASP A 161 18.30 -23.57 -8.98
CA ASP A 161 18.55 -23.91 -10.38
C ASP A 161 18.29 -25.39 -10.73
N GLN A 162 18.07 -26.24 -9.70
CA GLN A 162 17.67 -27.63 -9.83
C GLN A 162 16.17 -27.86 -9.61
N GLY A 163 15.41 -26.79 -9.39
CA GLY A 163 13.96 -26.83 -9.11
C GLY A 163 13.63 -27.31 -7.69
N ARG A 164 14.57 -27.28 -6.74
CA ARG A 164 14.30 -27.61 -5.35
C ARG A 164 13.72 -26.40 -4.65
N HIS A 165 12.76 -26.65 -3.76
CA HIS A 165 12.06 -25.63 -2.98
C HIS A 165 12.61 -25.61 -1.55
N TYR A 166 12.85 -24.39 -1.06
CA TYR A 166 13.24 -24.12 0.31
C TYR A 166 12.32 -23.05 0.89
N GLN A 167 12.02 -23.14 2.17
CA GLN A 167 11.17 -22.19 2.89
C GLN A 167 11.86 -21.73 4.15
N PHE A 168 11.82 -20.42 4.39
CA PHE A 168 12.36 -19.76 5.56
C PHE A 168 11.30 -18.85 6.16
N GLU A 169 11.22 -18.81 7.48
CA GLU A 169 10.22 -18.02 8.17
C GLU A 169 10.89 -17.16 9.24
N GLY A 170 10.35 -15.98 9.46
CA GLY A 170 10.74 -15.06 10.52
C GLY A 170 9.52 -14.38 11.11
N PHE A 171 9.71 -13.85 12.30
CA PHE A 171 8.69 -13.12 13.03
C PHE A 171 9.28 -11.85 13.59
N ASP A 172 8.52 -10.77 13.48
CA ASP A 172 8.80 -9.51 14.11
C ASP A 172 7.75 -9.14 15.14
N ALA A 173 8.21 -8.75 16.32
CA ALA A 173 7.34 -8.32 17.42
C ALA A 173 6.83 -6.88 17.30
N GLY A 174 7.31 -6.10 16.32
CA GLY A 174 6.90 -4.72 16.10
C GLY A 174 7.35 -3.75 17.20
N ASN A 175 8.48 -4.03 17.85
CA ASN A 175 8.93 -3.23 19.00
C ASN A 175 9.77 -1.99 18.60
N GLU A 176 10.22 -1.93 17.36
CA GLU A 176 11.11 -0.89 16.85
C GLU A 176 10.48 -0.20 15.63
N ALA A 177 10.78 1.09 15.47
CA ALA A 177 10.20 1.88 14.39
C ALA A 177 10.68 1.45 12.99
N LEU A 178 11.91 0.96 12.89
CA LEU A 178 12.51 0.43 11.66
C LEU A 178 13.67 -0.49 12.03
N HIS A 179 13.61 -1.75 11.63
CA HIS A 179 14.66 -2.72 11.93
C HIS A 179 14.70 -3.87 10.92
N PRO A 180 15.84 -4.56 10.80
CA PRO A 180 15.98 -5.68 9.87
C PRO A 180 15.49 -7.00 10.48
N VAL A 181 14.77 -7.77 9.69
CA VAL A 181 14.51 -9.21 9.92
C VAL A 181 15.29 -9.99 8.89
N ARG A 182 16.32 -10.70 9.34
CA ARG A 182 17.20 -11.51 8.48
C ARG A 182 16.77 -12.97 8.49
N LEU A 183 16.63 -13.52 7.30
CA LEU A 183 16.42 -14.97 7.05
C LEU A 183 17.68 -15.55 6.41
N ASP A 184 18.47 -16.27 7.20
CA ASP A 184 19.70 -16.93 6.75
C ASP A 184 19.35 -18.33 6.21
N PHE A 185 19.83 -18.66 5.02
CA PHE A 185 19.58 -19.94 4.36
C PHE A 185 20.47 -21.08 4.88
N GLY A 186 21.44 -20.76 5.76
CA GLY A 186 22.41 -21.72 6.30
C GLY A 186 23.49 -22.17 5.30
N GLN A 187 23.30 -21.86 4.03
CA GLN A 187 24.23 -22.16 2.91
C GLN A 187 24.01 -21.17 1.78
N ILE A 188 24.92 -21.15 0.82
CA ILE A 188 24.70 -20.42 -0.44
C ILE A 188 23.80 -21.28 -1.31
N LEU A 189 22.74 -20.67 -1.84
CA LEU A 189 21.80 -21.29 -2.79
C LEU A 189 21.91 -20.56 -4.13
N THR A 190 21.92 -21.31 -5.23
CA THR A 190 21.82 -20.77 -6.59
C THR A 190 20.35 -20.69 -6.97
N ILE A 191 19.77 -19.49 -6.94
CA ILE A 191 18.32 -19.24 -6.90
C ILE A 191 17.84 -18.72 -8.25
N THR A 192 16.73 -19.25 -8.75
CA THR A 192 16.04 -18.80 -9.98
C THR A 192 14.78 -17.98 -9.68
N SER A 193 14.16 -18.19 -8.52
CA SER A 193 13.03 -17.36 -8.09
C SER A 193 12.92 -17.26 -6.57
N ILE A 194 12.35 -16.14 -6.12
CA ILE A 194 12.05 -15.86 -4.71
C ILE A 194 10.60 -15.43 -4.61
N HIS A 195 9.87 -16.00 -3.66
CA HIS A 195 8.59 -15.51 -3.21
C HIS A 195 8.72 -15.01 -1.77
N LEU A 196 8.63 -13.71 -1.58
CA LEU A 196 8.59 -13.08 -0.27
C LEU A 196 7.14 -12.75 0.06
N SER A 197 6.68 -13.22 1.21
CA SER A 197 5.35 -12.93 1.77
C SER A 197 5.52 -12.26 3.12
N LEU A 198 4.99 -11.05 3.26
CA LEU A 198 5.00 -10.27 4.49
C LEU A 198 3.56 -10.04 4.94
N GLU A 199 3.20 -10.58 6.11
CA GLU A 199 1.88 -10.44 6.72
C GLU A 199 1.94 -9.51 7.92
N SER A 200 1.10 -8.46 7.93
CA SER A 200 0.85 -7.69 9.14
C SER A 200 -0.15 -8.42 10.04
N LEU A 201 0.22 -8.64 11.28
CA LEU A 201 -0.60 -9.37 12.28
C LEU A 201 -1.46 -8.43 13.13
N ASP A 202 -1.23 -7.12 13.04
CA ASP A 202 -1.95 -6.10 13.80
C ASP A 202 -3.02 -5.38 12.99
N GLU A 203 -2.94 -5.45 11.67
CA GLU A 203 -3.84 -4.72 10.77
C GLU A 203 -5.24 -5.32 10.78
N LYS A 204 -6.21 -4.40 10.81
CA LYS A 204 -7.62 -4.71 10.56
C LYS A 204 -7.95 -4.38 9.11
N GLU A 205 -9.05 -4.88 8.61
CA GLU A 205 -9.52 -4.51 7.27
C GLU A 205 -9.90 -3.00 7.20
N PRO A 206 -9.50 -2.26 6.15
CA PRO A 206 -8.57 -2.65 5.10
C PRO A 206 -7.12 -2.73 5.61
N ALA A 207 -6.43 -3.80 5.24
CA ALA A 207 -5.07 -4.04 5.73
C ALA A 207 -4.05 -3.28 4.89
N HIS A 208 -3.09 -2.65 5.55
CA HIS A 208 -1.93 -2.02 4.94
C HIS A 208 -0.67 -2.74 5.40
N VAL A 209 0.12 -3.22 4.47
CA VAL A 209 1.44 -3.80 4.76
C VAL A 209 2.52 -2.86 4.26
N HIS A 210 3.46 -2.51 5.13
CA HIS A 210 4.58 -1.62 4.85
C HIS A 210 5.87 -2.40 4.75
N LEU A 211 6.66 -2.12 3.73
CA LEU A 211 8.01 -2.68 3.54
C LEU A 211 8.94 -1.56 3.09
N TRP A 212 10.04 -1.35 3.83
CA TRP A 212 11.00 -0.29 3.52
C TRP A 212 12.09 -0.75 2.57
N ASP A 213 12.64 -1.95 2.78
CA ASP A 213 13.72 -2.43 1.91
C ASP A 213 13.91 -3.93 2.04
N VAL A 214 14.44 -4.55 1.00
CA VAL A 214 14.84 -5.96 0.96
C VAL A 214 16.27 -6.05 0.43
N VAL A 215 17.14 -6.60 1.26
CA VAL A 215 18.55 -6.80 0.91
C VAL A 215 18.82 -8.29 0.70
N PHE A 216 19.44 -8.60 -0.42
CA PHE A 216 19.89 -9.94 -0.78
C PHE A 216 21.42 -10.05 -0.61
N GLU A 217 21.89 -11.10 0.09
CA GLU A 217 23.31 -11.33 0.37
C GLU A 217 23.76 -12.76 0.03
#